data_786ba2a1071c0b7f8096e99627d6ec3f
#
_entry.id   786ba2a1071c0b7f8096e99627d6ec3f
#
_cell.length_a   1.000
_cell.length_b   1.000
_cell.length_c   1.000
_cell.angle_alpha   90.00
_cell.angle_beta   90.00
_cell.angle_gamma   90.00
#
_symmetry.space_group_name_H-M   'P 1'
#
loop_
_entity.id
_entity.type
_entity.pdbx_description
1 polymer ?
#
loop_
_entity_poly.entity_id
_entity_poly.type
_entity_poly.pdbx_seq_one_letter_code
_entity_poly.pdbx_strand_id
1 'polypeptide(L)'
;MRKEIDWLQFDCSLSYGLVEYLKTLKVMKDYNWSSTRVIPHGGHQLSCNIAAGLDLGGNEIYPSLFQPFGGFPDSSNVENSYVTFPEFIGMGYEKKEKLNDLLKKLFN
;
A
#
# COMPACT_ATOMS: atom_id res chain seq x y z
N MET A 1 -2.72 14.30 -20.51
CA MET A 1 -3.37 13.37 -19.56
C MET A 1 -4.80 13.81 -19.29
N ARG A 2 -5.73 12.86 -19.28
CA ARG A 2 -7.17 13.10 -19.06
C ARG A 2 -7.50 12.77 -17.61
N LYS A 3 -7.57 13.77 -16.75
CA LYS A 3 -7.68 13.65 -15.29
C LYS A 3 -8.90 12.85 -14.82
N GLU A 4 -9.94 12.77 -15.65
CA GLU A 4 -11.19 12.07 -15.34
C GLU A 4 -11.11 10.54 -15.57
N ILE A 5 -10.18 10.09 -16.42
CA ILE A 5 -10.09 8.67 -16.81
C ILE A 5 -8.71 8.06 -16.67
N ASP A 6 -7.63 8.85 -16.73
CA ASP A 6 -6.28 8.35 -16.57
C ASP A 6 -5.99 8.10 -15.07
N TRP A 7 -5.15 7.12 -14.80
CA TRP A 7 -4.67 6.77 -13.46
C TRP A 7 -3.20 7.09 -13.34
N LEU A 8 -2.77 7.45 -12.13
CA LEU A 8 -1.36 7.61 -11.79
C LEU A 8 -0.94 6.54 -10.79
N GLN A 9 0.22 5.98 -11.04
CA GLN A 9 0.81 4.98 -10.18
C GLN A 9 2.26 5.38 -9.83
N PHE A 10 2.55 5.50 -8.54
CA PHE A 10 3.89 5.79 -8.04
C PHE A 10 4.08 5.25 -6.62
N ASP A 11 5.32 4.89 -6.31
CA ASP A 11 5.70 4.17 -5.09
C ASP A 11 6.16 5.15 -4.00
N CYS A 12 5.65 4.98 -2.79
CA CYS A 12 6.04 5.78 -1.64
C CYS A 12 7.51 5.52 -1.23
N SER A 13 7.96 4.27 -1.30
CA SER A 13 9.32 3.91 -0.92
C SER A 13 10.34 4.47 -1.91
N LEU A 14 10.05 4.40 -3.21
CA LEU A 14 10.89 4.97 -4.26
C LEU A 14 10.82 6.51 -4.32
N SER A 15 9.80 7.10 -3.72
CA SER A 15 9.62 8.56 -3.59
C SER A 15 10.27 9.14 -2.33
N TYR A 16 11.24 8.45 -1.74
CA TYR A 16 11.90 8.86 -0.49
C TYR A 16 10.99 8.95 0.74
N GLY A 17 9.91 8.15 0.77
CA GLY A 17 9.03 7.99 1.92
C GLY A 17 7.76 8.82 1.87
N LEU A 18 6.97 8.70 2.96
CA LEU A 18 5.62 9.26 3.04
C LEU A 18 5.59 10.79 2.89
N VAL A 19 6.57 11.50 3.42
CA VAL A 19 6.59 12.97 3.36
C VAL A 19 6.65 13.47 1.92
N GLU A 20 7.53 12.91 1.10
CA GLU A 20 7.65 13.29 -0.31
C GLU A 20 6.45 12.83 -1.13
N TYR A 21 5.89 11.67 -0.78
CA TYR A 21 4.65 11.17 -1.38
C TYR A 21 3.48 12.14 -1.14
N LEU A 22 3.31 12.63 0.10
CA LEU A 22 2.29 13.62 0.45
C LEU A 22 2.47 14.95 -0.30
N LYS A 23 3.73 15.42 -0.47
CA LYS A 23 4.00 16.61 -1.29
C LYS A 23 3.57 16.40 -2.73
N THR A 24 3.83 15.23 -3.30
CA THR A 24 3.39 14.88 -4.66
C THR A 24 1.87 14.90 -4.77
N LEU A 25 1.16 14.28 -3.83
CA LEU A 25 -0.31 14.32 -3.80
C LEU A 25 -0.86 15.74 -3.66
N LYS A 26 -0.18 16.60 -2.86
CA LYS A 26 -0.55 18.01 -2.75
C LYS A 26 -0.44 18.73 -4.09
N VAL A 27 0.68 18.57 -4.80
CA VAL A 27 0.87 19.13 -6.14
C VAL A 27 -0.23 18.64 -7.09
N MET A 28 -0.54 17.35 -7.09
CA MET A 28 -1.60 16.79 -7.91
C MET A 28 -2.97 17.46 -7.63
N LYS A 29 -3.28 17.63 -6.33
CA LYS A 29 -4.50 18.33 -5.90
C LYS A 29 -4.53 19.78 -6.39
N ASP A 30 -3.42 20.50 -6.33
CA ASP A 30 -3.28 21.88 -6.82
C ASP A 30 -3.54 21.98 -8.34
N TYR A 31 -3.30 20.88 -9.09
CA TYR A 31 -3.65 20.72 -10.51
C TYR A 31 -5.02 20.04 -10.74
N ASN A 32 -5.88 19.97 -9.73
CA ASN A 32 -7.21 19.35 -9.78
C ASN A 32 -7.19 17.86 -10.15
N TRP A 33 -6.17 17.12 -9.69
CA TRP A 33 -6.15 15.67 -9.82
C TRP A 33 -6.77 15.03 -8.57
N SER A 34 -7.68 14.07 -8.75
CA SER A 34 -8.30 13.37 -7.64
C SER A 34 -7.36 12.29 -7.04
N SER A 35 -7.28 12.20 -5.71
CA SER A 35 -6.59 11.11 -5.02
C SER A 35 -7.17 9.73 -5.37
N THR A 36 -8.48 9.67 -5.66
CA THR A 36 -9.14 8.42 -6.09
C THR A 36 -8.72 7.93 -7.47
N ARG A 37 -7.83 8.65 -8.16
CA ARG A 37 -7.18 8.25 -9.41
C ARG A 37 -5.69 7.94 -9.23
N VAL A 38 -5.27 7.72 -8.00
CA VAL A 38 -3.90 7.31 -7.64
C VAL A 38 -3.92 5.92 -7.05
N ILE A 39 -3.00 5.09 -7.50
CA ILE A 39 -2.75 3.75 -6.96
C ILE A 39 -1.28 3.69 -6.56
N PRO A 40 -0.93 3.36 -5.31
CA PRO A 40 0.46 3.11 -4.95
C PRO A 40 1.04 1.95 -5.74
N HIS A 41 2.27 2.12 -6.22
CA HIS A 41 3.05 1.03 -6.80
C HIS A 41 3.71 0.19 -5.69
N GLY A 42 4.06 -1.06 -6.00
CA GLY A 42 4.90 -1.92 -5.14
C GLY A 42 4.16 -3.05 -4.42
N GLY A 43 2.85 -2.98 -4.27
CA GLY A 43 2.02 -4.07 -3.75
C GLY A 43 2.42 -4.60 -2.36
N HIS A 44 3.06 -3.78 -1.52
CA HIS A 44 3.51 -4.15 -0.18
C HIS A 44 2.61 -3.54 0.91
N GLN A 45 2.77 -4.00 2.15
CA GLN A 45 1.91 -3.60 3.27
C GLN A 45 1.91 -2.09 3.53
N LEU A 46 3.04 -1.40 3.36
CA LEU A 46 3.10 0.05 3.53
C LEU A 46 2.21 0.76 2.50
N SER A 47 2.24 0.35 1.23
CA SER A 47 1.40 0.95 0.19
C SER A 47 -0.10 0.71 0.44
N CYS A 48 -0.48 -0.44 1.00
CA CYS A 48 -1.85 -0.70 1.43
C CYS A 48 -2.32 0.29 2.50
N ASN A 49 -1.50 0.52 3.53
CA ASN A 49 -1.81 1.48 4.59
C ASN A 49 -1.93 2.91 4.06
N ILE A 50 -1.05 3.29 3.13
CA ILE A 50 -1.09 4.61 2.48
C ILE A 50 -2.37 4.75 1.64
N ALA A 51 -2.71 3.73 0.85
CA ALA A 51 -3.93 3.75 0.04
C ALA A 51 -5.18 3.93 0.90
N ALA A 52 -5.29 3.16 1.98
CA ALA A 52 -6.42 3.25 2.91
C ALA A 52 -6.43 4.58 3.69
N GLY A 53 -5.28 5.00 4.22
CA GLY A 53 -5.19 6.21 5.06
C GLY A 53 -5.36 7.53 4.30
N LEU A 54 -5.12 7.54 2.99
CA LEU A 54 -5.22 8.72 2.14
C LEU A 54 -6.40 8.67 1.16
N ASP A 55 -7.27 7.70 1.30
CA ASP A 55 -8.42 7.49 0.41
C ASP A 55 -8.03 7.51 -1.08
N LEU A 56 -7.01 6.69 -1.42
CA LEU A 56 -6.56 6.54 -2.78
C LEU A 56 -7.46 5.58 -3.56
N GLY A 57 -7.29 5.51 -4.88
CA GLY A 57 -8.16 4.73 -5.75
C GLY A 57 -8.07 3.21 -5.63
N GLY A 58 -7.07 2.72 -4.94
CA GLY A 58 -6.83 1.29 -4.74
C GLY A 58 -5.40 0.99 -4.37
N ASN A 59 -5.02 -0.28 -4.43
CA ASN A 59 -3.65 -0.71 -4.19
C ASN A 59 -3.29 -1.86 -5.12
N GLU A 60 -2.08 -1.86 -5.63
CA GLU A 60 -1.49 -2.99 -6.31
C GLU A 60 -1.14 -4.10 -5.32
N ILE A 61 -1.23 -5.36 -5.72
CA ILE A 61 -0.87 -6.48 -4.85
C ILE A 61 -0.15 -7.60 -5.60
N TYR A 62 0.84 -8.17 -4.93
CA TYR A 62 1.59 -9.35 -5.39
C TYR A 62 1.52 -10.47 -4.34
N PRO A 63 0.40 -11.23 -4.28
CA PRO A 63 0.18 -12.21 -3.20
C PRO A 63 1.19 -13.35 -3.20
N SER A 64 1.76 -13.68 -4.35
CA SER A 64 2.71 -14.79 -4.50
C SER A 64 4.16 -14.37 -4.70
N LEU A 65 4.41 -13.06 -4.85
CA LEU A 65 5.75 -12.51 -5.05
C LEU A 65 6.25 -11.81 -3.80
N PHE A 66 7.58 -11.66 -3.71
CA PHE A 66 8.26 -10.95 -2.63
C PHE A 66 7.96 -11.46 -1.22
N GLN A 67 7.61 -12.74 -1.12
CA GLN A 67 7.34 -13.36 0.18
C GLN A 67 8.63 -13.44 1.04
N PRO A 68 8.54 -13.25 2.34
CA PRO A 68 7.33 -13.04 3.15
C PRO A 68 6.88 -11.58 3.28
N PHE A 69 7.47 -10.65 2.56
CA PHE A 69 7.19 -9.19 2.67
C PHE A 69 5.98 -8.75 1.84
N GLY A 70 5.75 -9.39 0.69
CA GLY A 70 4.64 -9.05 -0.22
C GLY A 70 3.28 -9.52 0.28
N GLY A 71 2.23 -9.06 -0.40
CA GLY A 71 0.86 -9.42 -0.08
C GLY A 71 0.27 -8.67 1.12
N PHE A 72 -0.95 -9.03 1.48
CA PHE A 72 -1.67 -8.49 2.62
C PHE A 72 -1.28 -9.18 3.93
N PRO A 73 -1.63 -8.62 5.10
CA PRO A 73 -1.58 -9.31 6.36
C PRO A 73 -2.33 -10.64 6.30
N ASP A 74 -1.87 -11.63 7.06
CA ASP A 74 -2.60 -12.88 7.21
C ASP A 74 -4.00 -12.60 7.77
N SER A 75 -4.99 -13.36 7.37
CA SER A 75 -6.41 -13.16 7.71
C SER A 75 -7.08 -11.94 7.06
N SER A 76 -6.46 -11.29 6.08
CA SER A 76 -7.15 -10.27 5.28
C SER A 76 -8.23 -10.93 4.42
N ASN A 77 -9.41 -10.30 4.40
CA ASN A 77 -10.51 -10.75 3.55
C ASN A 77 -10.55 -9.96 2.25
N VAL A 78 -10.67 -10.66 1.14
CA VAL A 78 -10.80 -10.04 -0.20
C VAL A 78 -12.12 -10.48 -0.81
N GLU A 79 -13.04 -9.54 -0.96
CA GLU A 79 -14.35 -9.76 -1.57
C GLU A 79 -14.65 -8.68 -2.60
N ASN A 80 -15.15 -9.09 -3.77
CA ASN A 80 -15.54 -8.17 -4.85
C ASN A 80 -14.44 -7.15 -5.21
N SER A 81 -13.18 -7.56 -5.21
CA SER A 81 -12.00 -6.71 -5.43
C SER A 81 -11.73 -5.67 -4.35
N TYR A 82 -12.37 -5.76 -3.20
CA TYR A 82 -12.06 -4.97 -2.02
C TYR A 82 -11.36 -5.83 -0.98
N VAL A 83 -10.44 -5.22 -0.25
CA VAL A 83 -9.76 -5.85 0.88
C VAL A 83 -10.21 -5.23 2.20
N THR A 84 -10.53 -6.08 3.16
CA THR A 84 -10.76 -5.68 4.55
C THR A 84 -9.63 -6.25 5.39
N PHE A 85 -8.90 -5.38 6.07
CA PHE A 85 -7.84 -5.79 6.97
C PHE A 85 -8.40 -6.16 8.35
N PRO A 86 -7.81 -7.16 9.02
CA PRO A 86 -8.13 -7.40 10.44
C PRO A 86 -7.67 -6.20 11.27
N GLU A 87 -8.30 -5.99 12.42
CA GLU A 87 -7.82 -5.00 13.38
C GLU A 87 -6.44 -5.41 13.91
N PHE A 88 -5.49 -4.47 13.86
CA PHE A 88 -4.15 -4.64 14.39
C PHE A 88 -3.56 -3.31 14.85
N ILE A 89 -2.59 -3.40 15.74
CA ILE A 89 -1.77 -2.26 16.15
C ILE A 89 -0.52 -2.26 15.27
N GLY A 90 -0.17 -1.12 14.66
CA GLY A 90 0.99 -1.01 13.79
C GLY A 90 0.67 -1.09 12.31
N MET A 91 1.64 -1.50 11.50
CA MET A 91 1.53 -1.49 10.04
C MET A 91 0.94 -2.76 9.43
N GLY A 92 0.79 -3.83 10.21
CA GLY A 92 0.31 -5.13 9.74
C GLY A 92 1.41 -6.14 9.40
N TYR A 93 2.68 -5.77 9.42
CA TYR A 93 3.77 -6.74 9.25
C TYR A 93 3.83 -7.78 10.38
N GLU A 94 3.43 -7.38 11.58
CA GLU A 94 3.27 -8.23 12.76
C GLU A 94 2.20 -9.32 12.57
N LYS A 95 1.33 -9.19 11.60
CA LYS A 95 0.31 -10.18 11.22
C LYS A 95 0.73 -11.06 10.04
N LYS A 96 2.02 -11.12 9.75
CA LYS A 96 2.61 -12.00 8.73
C LYS A 96 3.46 -13.07 9.41
N GLU A 97 2.88 -14.26 9.67
CA GLU A 97 3.55 -15.34 10.42
C GLU A 97 4.89 -15.74 9.80
N LYS A 98 4.93 -15.93 8.48
CA LYS A 98 6.18 -16.30 7.79
C LYS A 98 7.28 -15.24 7.93
N LEU A 99 6.92 -13.96 7.97
CA LEU A 99 7.87 -12.87 8.21
C LEU A 99 8.37 -12.91 9.64
N ASN A 100 7.48 -13.08 10.61
CA ASN A 100 7.86 -13.19 12.03
C ASN A 100 8.79 -14.37 12.28
N ASP A 101 8.54 -15.51 11.65
CA ASP A 101 9.41 -16.68 11.75
C ASP A 101 10.80 -16.45 11.15
N LEU A 102 10.85 -15.73 10.02
CA LEU A 102 12.12 -15.33 9.43
C LEU A 102 12.91 -14.40 10.37
N LEU A 103 12.24 -13.37 10.90
CA LEU A 103 12.89 -12.42 11.83
C LEU A 103 13.38 -13.10 13.10
N LYS A 104 12.60 -14.00 13.69
CA LYS A 104 13.06 -14.81 14.85
C LYS A 104 14.32 -15.60 14.54
N LYS A 105 14.42 -16.21 13.35
CA LYS A 105 15.62 -16.97 12.93
C LYS A 105 16.85 -16.10 12.71
N LEU A 106 16.66 -14.84 12.32
CA LEU A 106 17.76 -13.91 12.05
C LEU A 106 18.30 -13.23 13.30
N PHE A 107 17.46 -13.07 14.34
CA PHE A 107 17.81 -12.30 15.54
C PHE A 107 17.88 -13.15 16.83
N ASN A 108 17.69 -14.46 16.75
CA ASN A 108 17.96 -15.44 17.80
C ASN A 108 19.14 -16.33 17.41
#